data_02684c4820d2c6786d355e9eec176d27
#
_entry.id   02684c4820d2c6786d355e9eec176d27
#
_cell.length_a   1.000
_cell.length_b   1.000
_cell.length_c   1.000
_cell.angle_alpha   90.00
_cell.angle_beta   90.00
_cell.angle_gamma   90.00
#
_symmetry.space_group_name_H-M   'P 1'
#
loop_
_entity.id
_entity.type
_entity.pdbx_description
1 polymer ?
#
loop_
_entity_poly.entity_id
_entity_poly.type
_entity_poly.pdbx_seq_one_letter_code
_entity_poly.pdbx_strand_id
1 'polypeptide(L)'
;RLFNVIVSSDEVGAKLIKKNLKERRTFLPLNKITGRDTDIRALRLAEQLVGRGNVHYAINLVSFDNELKNAMKYVFGDTMLCPNMNMAKKIAFANGIMKRVVTYDGEIFDPTGTLTGGALKNSQSSLEIIGEIKSIEEELHLHRIRKQQAEDELKHLDRNAKQFEDKKSKLLLKQQEIDGLNLR
;
A
#
# COMPACT_ATOMS: atom_id res chain seq x y z
N ARG A 1 -16.54 0.22 0.70
CA ARG A 1 -16.03 -0.93 1.50
C ARG A 1 -14.61 -0.71 2.03
N LEU A 2 -13.91 0.31 1.55
CA LEU A 2 -12.54 0.65 1.96
C LEU A 2 -12.37 0.82 3.49
N PHE A 3 -13.41 1.29 4.17
CA PHE A 3 -13.37 1.56 5.62
C PHE A 3 -13.94 0.40 6.46
N ASN A 4 -14.17 -0.77 5.88
CA ASN A 4 -14.56 -1.95 6.64
C ASN A 4 -13.37 -2.48 7.44
N VAL A 5 -13.61 -2.91 8.66
CA VAL A 5 -12.58 -3.41 9.57
C VAL A 5 -12.60 -4.93 9.55
N ILE A 6 -11.47 -5.54 9.17
CA ILE A 6 -11.32 -6.99 9.20
C ILE A 6 -10.98 -7.42 10.64
N VAL A 7 -11.66 -8.43 11.14
CA VAL A 7 -11.44 -9.01 12.48
C VAL A 7 -11.33 -10.53 12.39
N SER A 8 -10.59 -11.12 13.32
CA SER A 8 -10.34 -12.57 13.33
C SER A 8 -11.62 -13.39 13.49
N SER A 9 -12.55 -12.92 14.34
CA SER A 9 -13.81 -13.63 14.60
C SER A 9 -14.98 -12.67 14.84
N ASP A 10 -16.18 -13.20 14.69
CA ASP A 10 -17.44 -12.52 15.03
C ASP A 10 -17.51 -12.11 16.51
N GLU A 11 -16.96 -12.91 17.41
CA GLU A 11 -16.87 -12.59 18.83
C GLU A 11 -16.05 -11.32 19.10
N VAL A 12 -14.90 -11.19 18.40
CA VAL A 12 -14.06 -9.97 18.48
C VAL A 12 -14.82 -8.77 17.94
N GLY A 13 -15.49 -8.91 16.81
CA GLY A 13 -16.35 -7.88 16.25
C GLY A 13 -17.45 -7.43 17.22
N ALA A 14 -18.14 -8.39 17.84
CA ALA A 14 -19.20 -8.10 18.83
C ALA A 14 -18.65 -7.38 20.07
N LYS A 15 -17.48 -7.78 20.57
CA LYS A 15 -16.81 -7.09 21.69
C LYS A 15 -16.46 -5.64 21.36
N LEU A 16 -15.99 -5.40 20.13
CA LEU A 16 -15.66 -4.04 19.69
C LEU A 16 -16.91 -3.15 19.57
N ILE A 17 -17.99 -3.68 19.02
CA ILE A 17 -19.27 -2.96 18.90
C ILE A 17 -19.82 -2.57 20.28
N LYS A 18 -19.72 -3.47 21.27
CA LYS A 18 -20.17 -3.20 22.64
C LYS A 18 -19.35 -2.13 23.38
N LYS A 19 -18.13 -1.82 22.92
CA LYS A 19 -17.23 -0.81 23.52
C LYS A 19 -17.58 0.65 23.15
N ASN A 20 -18.81 0.96 22.73
CA ASN A 20 -19.25 2.31 22.35
C ASN A 20 -18.31 3.00 21.36
N LEU A 21 -18.26 2.48 20.14
CA LEU A 21 -17.54 3.13 19.05
C LEU A 21 -18.11 4.54 18.80
N LYS A 22 -17.23 5.52 18.65
CA LYS A 22 -17.61 6.91 18.33
C LYS A 22 -18.31 7.03 16.97
N GLU A 23 -18.03 6.11 16.06
CA GLU A 23 -18.58 6.09 14.71
C GLU A 23 -19.06 4.68 14.32
N ARG A 24 -20.08 4.65 13.49
CA ARG A 24 -20.58 3.38 12.92
C ARG A 24 -19.54 2.77 11.99
N ARG A 25 -19.12 1.53 12.27
CA ARG A 25 -18.17 0.77 11.45
C ARG A 25 -18.75 -0.58 11.05
N THR A 26 -18.37 -1.07 9.89
CA THR A 26 -18.71 -2.42 9.41
C THR A 26 -17.53 -3.34 9.67
N PHE A 27 -17.76 -4.44 10.38
CA PHE A 27 -16.73 -5.46 10.65
C PHE A 27 -16.90 -6.64 9.72
N LEU A 28 -15.78 -7.18 9.25
CA LEU A 28 -15.69 -8.38 8.40
C LEU A 28 -14.99 -9.49 9.19
N PRO A 29 -15.74 -10.35 9.91
CA PRO A 29 -15.14 -11.45 10.67
C PRO A 29 -14.68 -12.56 9.72
N LEU A 30 -13.38 -12.91 9.77
CA LEU A 30 -12.77 -13.88 8.88
C LEU A 30 -13.35 -15.29 9.04
N ASN A 31 -13.84 -15.64 10.22
CA ASN A 31 -14.47 -16.94 10.49
C ASN A 31 -15.91 -17.06 9.94
N LYS A 32 -16.55 -15.98 9.53
CA LYS A 32 -17.93 -15.98 9.04
C LYS A 32 -18.05 -15.44 7.62
N ILE A 33 -17.15 -14.52 7.21
CA ILE A 33 -17.25 -13.88 5.92
C ILE A 33 -17.06 -14.87 4.78
N THR A 34 -17.99 -14.85 3.85
CA THR A 34 -17.90 -15.60 2.59
C THR A 34 -17.97 -14.64 1.43
N GLY A 35 -17.13 -14.83 0.44
CA GLY A 35 -17.12 -14.05 -0.79
C GLY A 35 -17.48 -14.90 -2.00
N ARG A 36 -17.80 -14.25 -3.10
CA ARG A 36 -18.05 -14.90 -4.38
C ARG A 36 -16.74 -15.22 -5.07
N ASP A 37 -16.66 -16.41 -5.65
CA ASP A 37 -15.53 -16.79 -6.49
C ASP A 37 -15.64 -16.16 -7.88
N THR A 38 -14.50 -16.00 -8.53
CA THR A 38 -14.42 -15.56 -9.91
C THR A 38 -14.96 -16.63 -10.85
N ASP A 39 -15.76 -16.23 -11.83
CA ASP A 39 -16.29 -17.13 -12.86
C ASP A 39 -15.44 -17.01 -14.13
N ILE A 40 -14.63 -18.02 -14.41
CA ILE A 40 -13.74 -18.06 -15.58
C ILE A 40 -14.57 -18.05 -16.89
N ARG A 41 -15.77 -18.62 -16.90
CA ARG A 41 -16.63 -18.62 -18.11
C ARG A 41 -17.13 -17.23 -18.39
N ALA A 42 -17.61 -16.51 -17.36
CA ALA A 42 -18.03 -15.12 -17.49
C ALA A 42 -16.88 -14.21 -17.95
N LEU A 43 -15.65 -14.42 -17.46
CA LEU A 43 -14.47 -13.68 -17.92
C LEU A 43 -14.18 -13.91 -19.39
N ARG A 44 -14.17 -15.17 -19.84
CA ARG A 44 -13.95 -15.50 -21.27
C ARG A 44 -15.01 -14.90 -22.20
N LEU A 45 -16.27 -14.91 -21.80
CA LEU A 45 -17.35 -14.26 -22.54
C LEU A 45 -17.13 -12.74 -22.59
N ALA A 46 -16.76 -12.13 -21.48
CA ALA A 46 -16.45 -10.70 -21.44
C ALA A 46 -15.27 -10.34 -22.36
N GLU A 47 -14.20 -11.14 -22.36
CA GLU A 47 -13.05 -10.97 -23.25
C GLU A 47 -13.44 -11.11 -24.74
N GLN A 48 -14.37 -11.97 -25.08
CA GLN A 48 -14.88 -12.09 -26.44
C GLN A 48 -15.65 -10.85 -26.88
N LEU A 49 -16.38 -10.19 -25.97
CA LEU A 49 -17.18 -9.00 -26.27
C LEU A 49 -16.35 -7.72 -26.41
N VAL A 50 -15.27 -7.60 -25.62
CA VAL A 50 -14.51 -6.34 -25.52
C VAL A 50 -13.03 -6.48 -25.89
N GLY A 51 -12.58 -7.69 -26.20
CA GLY A 51 -11.17 -8.01 -26.50
C GLY A 51 -10.39 -8.46 -25.25
N ARG A 52 -9.44 -9.36 -25.47
CA ARG A 52 -8.53 -9.84 -24.41
C ARG A 52 -7.72 -8.69 -23.83
N GLY A 53 -7.54 -8.70 -22.52
CA GLY A 53 -6.76 -7.68 -21.80
C GLY A 53 -7.54 -6.40 -21.47
N ASN A 54 -8.79 -6.25 -21.96
CA ASN A 54 -9.63 -5.11 -21.64
C ASN A 54 -10.60 -5.35 -20.47
N VAL A 55 -10.59 -6.54 -19.91
CA VAL A 55 -11.43 -6.87 -18.74
C VAL A 55 -10.68 -7.75 -17.79
N HIS A 56 -10.75 -7.43 -16.49
CA HIS A 56 -10.10 -8.16 -15.42
C HIS A 56 -11.03 -8.28 -14.21
N TYR A 57 -10.91 -9.36 -13.45
CA TYR A 57 -11.52 -9.38 -12.13
C TYR A 57 -10.72 -8.49 -11.17
N ALA A 58 -11.40 -7.64 -10.40
CA ALA A 58 -10.78 -6.71 -9.45
C ALA A 58 -9.88 -7.42 -8.43
N ILE A 59 -10.27 -8.62 -8.00
CA ILE A 59 -9.49 -9.41 -7.04
C ILE A 59 -8.13 -9.84 -7.59
N ASN A 60 -7.98 -9.99 -8.90
CA ASN A 60 -6.71 -10.38 -9.52
C ASN A 60 -5.71 -9.23 -9.66
N LEU A 61 -6.16 -7.99 -9.43
CA LEU A 61 -5.33 -6.79 -9.53
C LEU A 61 -4.82 -6.31 -8.16
N VAL A 62 -5.19 -6.99 -7.08
CA VAL A 62 -4.77 -6.66 -5.72
C VAL A 62 -3.93 -7.80 -5.14
N SER A 63 -2.87 -7.43 -4.41
CA SER A 63 -2.06 -8.35 -3.64
C SER A 63 -2.50 -8.33 -2.18
N PHE A 64 -2.61 -9.50 -1.55
CA PHE A 64 -3.04 -9.64 -0.16
C PHE A 64 -2.57 -10.98 0.43
N ASP A 65 -2.48 -11.04 1.75
CA ASP A 65 -2.14 -12.27 2.47
C ASP A 65 -3.25 -13.31 2.37
N ASN A 66 -2.86 -14.59 2.32
CA ASN A 66 -3.81 -15.70 2.14
C ASN A 66 -4.89 -15.77 3.24
N GLU A 67 -4.58 -15.29 4.44
CA GLU A 67 -5.54 -15.21 5.56
C GLU A 67 -6.71 -14.27 5.25
N LEU A 68 -6.49 -13.23 4.44
CA LEU A 68 -7.50 -12.25 4.05
C LEU A 68 -8.34 -12.66 2.85
N LYS A 69 -8.08 -13.83 2.27
CA LYS A 69 -8.69 -14.28 1.01
C LYS A 69 -10.22 -14.19 1.01
N ASN A 70 -10.88 -14.63 2.08
CA ASN A 70 -12.35 -14.58 2.16
C ASN A 70 -12.88 -13.14 2.23
N ALA A 71 -12.21 -12.26 2.96
CA ALA A 71 -12.56 -10.85 3.02
C ALA A 71 -12.35 -10.16 1.66
N MET A 72 -11.25 -10.47 0.96
CA MET A 72 -10.99 -9.94 -0.38
C MET A 72 -11.98 -10.46 -1.42
N LYS A 73 -12.35 -11.73 -1.36
CA LYS A 73 -13.44 -12.29 -2.17
C LYS A 73 -14.77 -11.59 -1.90
N TYR A 74 -15.07 -11.25 -0.66
CA TYR A 74 -16.27 -10.50 -0.31
C TYR A 74 -16.27 -9.08 -0.89
N VAL A 75 -15.11 -8.42 -0.89
CA VAL A 75 -14.97 -7.04 -1.40
C VAL A 75 -14.96 -6.98 -2.91
N PHE A 76 -14.18 -7.83 -3.56
CA PHE A 76 -13.82 -7.74 -4.98
C PHE A 76 -14.30 -8.92 -5.84
N GLY A 77 -14.68 -10.06 -5.23
CA GLY A 77 -14.72 -11.39 -5.85
C GLY A 77 -15.35 -11.48 -7.24
N ASP A 78 -16.52 -10.92 -7.46
CA ASP A 78 -17.23 -11.00 -8.75
C ASP A 78 -17.34 -9.65 -9.48
N THR A 79 -16.54 -8.66 -9.08
CA THR A 79 -16.48 -7.36 -9.74
C THR A 79 -15.45 -7.40 -10.86
N MET A 80 -15.86 -7.00 -12.06
CA MET A 80 -14.98 -6.84 -13.20
C MET A 80 -14.58 -5.38 -13.39
N LEU A 81 -13.38 -5.15 -13.91
CA LEU A 81 -12.86 -3.84 -14.28
C LEU A 81 -12.63 -3.78 -15.78
N CYS A 82 -12.95 -2.63 -16.38
CA CYS A 82 -12.71 -2.37 -17.80
C CYS A 82 -12.37 -0.88 -18.03
N PRO A 83 -11.77 -0.52 -19.21
CA PRO A 83 -11.30 0.83 -19.46
C PRO A 83 -12.40 1.89 -19.54
N ASN A 84 -13.55 1.60 -20.10
CA ASN A 84 -14.53 2.62 -20.42
C ASN A 84 -16.00 2.14 -20.31
N MET A 85 -16.89 3.11 -20.29
CA MET A 85 -18.33 2.95 -20.14
C MET A 85 -18.97 2.07 -21.23
N ASN A 86 -18.51 2.18 -22.48
CA ASN A 86 -19.07 1.39 -23.58
C ASN A 86 -18.80 -0.10 -23.40
N MET A 87 -17.62 -0.46 -22.95
CA MET A 87 -17.24 -1.83 -22.61
C MET A 87 -18.00 -2.32 -21.38
N ALA A 88 -18.07 -1.49 -20.33
CA ALA A 88 -18.80 -1.81 -19.11
C ALA A 88 -20.27 -2.17 -19.38
N LYS A 89 -20.94 -1.38 -20.20
CA LYS A 89 -22.33 -1.61 -20.59
C LYS A 89 -22.51 -2.94 -21.33
N LYS A 90 -21.60 -3.24 -22.28
CA LYS A 90 -21.63 -4.51 -23.02
C LYS A 90 -21.46 -5.72 -22.12
N ILE A 91 -20.56 -5.63 -21.12
CA ILE A 91 -20.25 -6.74 -20.21
C ILE A 91 -21.37 -6.92 -19.17
N ALA A 92 -21.77 -5.84 -18.49
CA ALA A 92 -22.67 -5.91 -17.34
C ALA A 92 -24.05 -6.49 -17.69
N PHE A 93 -24.54 -6.20 -18.90
CA PHE A 93 -25.86 -6.61 -19.34
C PHE A 93 -25.87 -7.78 -20.33
N ALA A 94 -24.70 -8.37 -20.60
CA ALA A 94 -24.61 -9.52 -21.48
C ALA A 94 -25.19 -10.78 -20.82
N ASN A 95 -25.99 -11.52 -21.57
CA ASN A 95 -26.46 -12.81 -21.12
C ASN A 95 -25.32 -13.76 -20.84
N GLY A 96 -25.36 -14.41 -19.68
CA GLY A 96 -24.31 -15.36 -19.23
C GLY A 96 -23.13 -14.73 -18.48
N ILE A 97 -23.06 -13.38 -18.40
CA ILE A 97 -22.07 -12.68 -17.58
C ILE A 97 -22.69 -12.20 -16.27
N MET A 98 -23.64 -11.27 -16.33
CA MET A 98 -24.41 -10.76 -15.19
C MET A 98 -23.53 -10.42 -13.98
N LYS A 99 -22.43 -9.69 -14.19
CA LYS A 99 -21.48 -9.29 -13.16
C LYS A 99 -21.44 -7.77 -13.03
N ARG A 100 -21.13 -7.29 -11.84
CA ARG A 100 -20.86 -5.89 -11.62
C ARG A 100 -19.58 -5.51 -12.36
N VAL A 101 -19.63 -4.41 -13.11
CA VAL A 101 -18.50 -3.89 -13.86
C VAL A 101 -18.23 -2.46 -13.41
N VAL A 102 -16.95 -2.15 -13.21
CA VAL A 102 -16.48 -0.82 -12.83
C VAL A 102 -15.49 -0.34 -13.90
N THR A 103 -15.61 0.90 -14.33
CA THR A 103 -14.64 1.51 -15.23
C THR A 103 -13.44 2.06 -14.47
N TYR A 104 -12.34 2.36 -15.17
CA TYR A 104 -11.17 3.02 -14.55
C TYR A 104 -11.50 4.44 -14.06
N ASP A 105 -12.52 5.08 -14.64
CA ASP A 105 -13.04 6.39 -14.21
C ASP A 105 -13.99 6.28 -13.00
N GLY A 106 -14.29 5.06 -12.53
CA GLY A 106 -15.08 4.81 -11.33
C GLY A 106 -16.59 4.67 -11.55
N GLU A 107 -17.06 4.63 -12.80
CA GLU A 107 -18.47 4.36 -13.07
C GLU A 107 -18.80 2.88 -12.81
N ILE A 108 -19.96 2.63 -12.21
CA ILE A 108 -20.39 1.30 -11.81
C ILE A 108 -21.63 0.90 -12.62
N PHE A 109 -21.56 -0.25 -13.24
CA PHE A 109 -22.64 -0.91 -13.95
C PHE A 109 -23.04 -2.18 -13.19
N ASP A 110 -24.21 -2.16 -12.59
CA ASP A 110 -24.73 -3.32 -11.84
C ASP A 110 -25.66 -4.14 -12.76
N PRO A 111 -25.57 -5.48 -12.76
CA PRO A 111 -26.41 -6.32 -13.58
C PRO A 111 -27.91 -6.21 -13.27
N THR A 112 -28.28 -5.66 -12.11
CA THR A 112 -29.67 -5.35 -11.75
C THR A 112 -30.24 -4.15 -12.51
N GLY A 113 -29.42 -3.47 -13.34
CA GLY A 113 -29.86 -2.33 -14.16
C GLY A 113 -29.47 -0.97 -13.56
N THR A 114 -28.85 -0.91 -12.38
CA THR A 114 -28.42 0.36 -11.78
C THR A 114 -27.09 0.83 -12.36
N LEU A 115 -26.99 2.13 -12.60
CA LEU A 115 -25.80 2.82 -13.07
C LEU A 115 -25.42 3.87 -12.03
N THR A 116 -24.15 3.91 -11.66
CA THR A 116 -23.63 4.93 -10.76
C THR A 116 -22.38 5.53 -11.41
N GLY A 117 -22.35 6.84 -11.54
CA GLY A 117 -21.23 7.58 -12.14
C GLY A 117 -21.37 9.07 -11.84
N GLY A 118 -20.40 9.84 -12.28
CA GLY A 118 -20.31 11.28 -12.09
C GLY A 118 -19.03 11.70 -11.39
N ALA A 119 -18.65 12.96 -11.55
CA ALA A 119 -17.47 13.50 -10.93
C ALA A 119 -17.59 13.40 -9.40
N LEU A 120 -16.63 12.76 -8.77
CA LEU A 120 -16.43 12.88 -7.32
C LEU A 120 -16.10 14.36 -7.05
N LYS A 121 -16.90 15.02 -6.21
CA LYS A 121 -16.55 16.36 -5.72
C LYS A 121 -15.15 16.27 -5.09
N ASN A 122 -14.26 17.17 -5.50
CA ASN A 122 -12.87 17.44 -5.09
C ASN A 122 -12.42 16.91 -3.70
N SER A 123 -12.59 15.65 -3.41
CA SER A 123 -11.93 15.01 -2.29
C SER A 123 -10.82 14.15 -2.87
N GLN A 124 -9.57 14.50 -2.58
CA GLN A 124 -8.45 13.58 -2.84
C GLN A 124 -8.87 12.17 -2.43
N SER A 125 -8.71 11.22 -3.34
CA SER A 125 -9.02 9.83 -3.04
C SER A 125 -8.20 9.40 -1.81
N SER A 126 -8.85 8.80 -0.81
CA SER A 126 -8.12 8.27 0.35
C SER A 126 -7.01 7.30 -0.05
N LEU A 127 -7.12 6.65 -1.21
CA LEU A 127 -6.08 5.78 -1.76
C LEU A 127 -4.90 6.56 -2.34
N GLU A 128 -5.13 7.73 -2.95
CA GLU A 128 -4.06 8.63 -3.40
C GLU A 128 -3.26 9.13 -2.21
N ILE A 129 -3.93 9.60 -1.16
CA ILE A 129 -3.27 10.03 0.09
C ILE A 129 -2.44 8.91 0.70
N ILE A 130 -2.96 7.68 0.76
CA ILE A 130 -2.22 6.51 1.25
C ILE A 130 -1.01 6.22 0.36
N GLY A 131 -1.15 6.35 -0.96
CA GLY A 131 -0.04 6.21 -1.91
C GLY A 131 1.06 7.25 -1.67
N GLU A 132 0.70 8.52 -1.49
CA GLU A 132 1.63 9.61 -1.18
C GLU A 132 2.34 9.36 0.17
N ILE A 133 1.60 8.96 1.20
CA ILE A 133 2.18 8.64 2.52
C ILE A 133 3.23 7.54 2.37
N LYS A 134 2.92 6.46 1.67
CA LYS A 134 3.84 5.34 1.46
C LYS A 134 5.10 5.76 0.72
N SER A 135 4.98 6.58 -0.33
CA SER A 135 6.13 7.13 -1.07
C SER A 135 7.02 7.97 -0.16
N ILE A 136 6.42 8.85 0.65
CA ILE A 136 7.15 9.69 1.61
C ILE A 136 7.84 8.85 2.71
N GLU A 137 7.19 7.78 3.18
CA GLU A 137 7.79 6.87 4.16
C GLU A 137 9.02 6.14 3.59
N GLU A 138 8.98 5.72 2.32
CA GLU A 138 10.11 5.12 1.63
C GLU A 138 11.27 6.10 1.47
N GLU A 139 11.02 7.35 1.06
CA GLU A 139 12.01 8.41 0.99
C GLU A 139 12.63 8.71 2.37
N LEU A 140 11.80 8.80 3.39
CA LEU A 140 12.23 9.04 4.77
C LEU A 140 13.17 7.92 5.25
N HIS A 141 12.85 6.67 4.92
CA HIS A 141 13.70 5.54 5.26
C HIS A 141 15.09 5.65 4.61
N LEU A 142 15.15 6.00 3.33
CA LEU A 142 16.41 6.21 2.62
C LEU A 142 17.23 7.37 3.23
N HIS A 143 16.58 8.47 3.58
CA HIS A 143 17.24 9.59 4.22
C HIS A 143 17.78 9.25 5.61
N ARG A 144 17.07 8.44 6.39
CA ARG A 144 17.55 7.94 7.70
C ARG A 144 18.81 7.09 7.55
N ILE A 145 18.86 6.20 6.55
CA ILE A 145 20.06 5.40 6.27
C ILE A 145 21.25 6.29 5.91
N ARG A 146 21.06 7.26 5.00
CA ARG A 146 22.12 8.20 4.60
C ARG A 146 22.61 9.04 5.76
N LYS A 147 21.70 9.52 6.60
CA LYS A 147 22.04 10.27 7.81
C LYS A 147 22.91 9.43 8.74
N GLN A 148 22.53 8.17 9.01
CA GLN A 148 23.29 7.28 9.87
C GLN A 148 24.70 7.03 9.32
N GLN A 149 24.83 6.80 8.01
CA GLN A 149 26.13 6.63 7.36
C GLN A 149 27.02 7.87 7.54
N ALA A 150 26.49 9.06 7.30
CA ALA A 150 27.22 10.31 7.48
C ALA A 150 27.63 10.53 8.96
N GLU A 151 26.78 10.20 9.91
CA GLU A 151 27.10 10.29 11.35
C GLU A 151 28.22 9.32 11.73
N ASP A 152 28.25 8.13 11.17
CA ASP A 152 29.30 7.14 11.45
C ASP A 152 30.63 7.53 10.80
N GLU A 153 30.61 8.09 9.59
CA GLU A 153 31.78 8.68 8.95
C GLU A 153 32.34 9.85 9.77
N LEU A 154 31.49 10.74 10.25
CA LEU A 154 31.88 11.86 11.09
C LEU A 154 32.57 11.39 12.37
N LYS A 155 32.00 10.39 13.06
CA LYS A 155 32.63 9.80 14.25
C LYS A 155 34.00 9.18 13.94
N HIS A 156 34.16 8.57 12.77
CA HIS A 156 35.45 8.02 12.37
C HIS A 156 36.47 9.12 12.12
N LEU A 157 36.10 10.19 11.46
CA LEU A 157 36.94 11.37 11.19
C LEU A 157 37.35 12.05 12.51
N ASP A 158 36.44 12.22 13.45
CA ASP A 158 36.72 12.80 14.78
C ASP A 158 37.73 11.96 15.55
N ARG A 159 37.63 10.63 15.50
CA ARG A 159 38.63 9.74 16.13
C ARG A 159 40.00 9.91 15.48
N ASN A 160 40.05 9.97 14.16
CA ASN A 160 41.30 10.15 13.44
C ASN A 160 41.93 11.53 13.74
N ALA A 161 41.13 12.59 13.79
CA ALA A 161 41.56 13.93 14.14
C ALA A 161 42.18 13.96 15.54
N LYS A 162 41.53 13.35 16.55
CA LYS A 162 42.10 13.25 17.92
C LYS A 162 43.41 12.49 17.94
N GLN A 163 43.49 11.35 17.23
CA GLN A 163 44.73 10.59 17.15
C GLN A 163 45.86 11.38 16.48
N PHE A 164 45.56 12.20 15.49
CA PHE A 164 46.50 13.06 14.83
C PHE A 164 47.02 14.16 15.76
N GLU A 165 46.16 14.82 16.50
CA GLU A 165 46.52 15.86 17.48
C GLU A 165 47.40 15.25 18.61
N ASP A 166 47.07 14.06 19.11
CA ASP A 166 47.88 13.37 20.12
C ASP A 166 49.26 13.04 19.57
N LYS A 167 49.38 12.56 18.33
CA LYS A 167 50.67 12.25 17.72
C LYS A 167 51.49 13.51 17.46
N LYS A 168 50.85 14.59 17.01
CA LYS A 168 51.49 15.91 16.79
C LYS A 168 52.05 16.47 18.08
N SER A 169 51.29 16.41 19.17
CA SER A 169 51.73 16.87 20.49
C SER A 169 52.93 16.06 21.00
N LYS A 170 52.90 14.73 20.83
CA LYS A 170 54.05 13.86 21.21
C LYS A 170 55.28 14.16 20.38
N LEU A 171 55.12 14.45 19.08
CA LEU A 171 56.24 14.78 18.20
C LEU A 171 56.87 16.12 18.60
N LEU A 172 56.04 17.12 18.91
CA LEU A 172 56.51 18.42 19.38
C LEU A 172 57.34 18.30 20.69
N LEU A 173 56.86 17.52 21.66
CA LEU A 173 57.58 17.26 22.91
C LEU A 173 58.94 16.60 22.66
N LYS A 174 58.97 15.59 21.79
CA LYS A 174 60.24 14.94 21.43
C LYS A 174 61.19 15.86 20.69
N GLN A 175 60.72 16.75 19.84
CA GLN A 175 61.55 17.76 19.20
C GLN A 175 62.17 18.71 20.23
N GLN A 176 61.40 19.20 21.21
CA GLN A 176 61.89 20.04 22.28
C GLN A 176 62.95 19.31 23.15
N GLU A 177 62.78 18.02 23.43
CA GLU A 177 63.76 17.20 24.15
C GLU A 177 65.11 17.12 23.38
N ILE A 178 65.02 16.89 22.05
CA ILE A 178 66.22 16.82 21.18
C ILE A 178 66.92 18.19 21.13
N ASP A 179 66.19 19.27 20.96
CA ASP A 179 66.72 20.64 20.90
C ASP A 179 67.43 21.01 22.25
N GLY A 180 66.84 20.57 23.38
CA GLY A 180 67.44 20.75 24.69
C GLY A 180 68.69 19.93 24.93
N LEU A 181 68.84 18.75 24.29
CA LEU A 181 70.06 17.94 24.36
C LEU A 181 71.17 18.47 23.46
N ASN A 182 70.86 19.08 22.35
CA ASN A 182 71.83 19.66 21.42
C ASN A 182 72.38 21.02 21.85
N LEU A 183 71.81 21.63 22.91
CA LEU A 183 72.29 22.89 23.52
C LEU A 183 73.20 22.66 24.74
N ARG A 184 73.48 21.40 25.07
CA ARG A 184 74.47 20.99 26.08
C ARG A 184 75.76 20.49 25.44
#